data_90a8a40c49007c9eb53e4c3cb43c3484
#
_entry.id   90a8a40c49007c9eb53e4c3cb43c3484
#
_cell.length_a   1.000
_cell.length_b   1.000
_cell.length_c   1.000
_cell.angle_alpha   90.00
_cell.angle_beta   90.00
_cell.angle_gamma   90.00
#
_symmetry.space_group_name_H-M   'P 1'
#
loop_
_entity.id
_entity.type
_entity.pdbx_description
1 polymer ?
#
loop_
_entity_poly.entity_id
_entity_poly.type
_entity_poly.pdbx_seq_one_letter_code
_entity_poly.pdbx_strand_id
1 'polypeptide(L)'
;MRVLRSLKIPGMVTGFVAGVLVGGLAAVAGAPTGYIIVSAFGLGVPLAIFGAIYDALLDAGRIPFGRIAPVALYGILTFPIARLIQELLLTGIFGQGITLQQEANVLQFLVYQGIMGFGYGIGFLMIHSQIIEVSAWRAYRKQAREEEDEGEKGQPQAAEKRA
;
A
#
# COMPACT_ATOMS: atom_id res chain seq x y z
N MET A 1 -22.42 -5.35 -5.43
CA MET A 1 -21.22 -5.37 -6.32
C MET A 1 -20.40 -4.07 -6.40
N ARG A 2 -20.82 -2.93 -5.83
CA ARG A 2 -20.04 -1.67 -5.83
C ARG A 2 -18.95 -1.61 -4.75
N VAL A 3 -19.06 -2.35 -3.67
CA VAL A 3 -18.09 -2.39 -2.55
C VAL A 3 -16.72 -2.95 -3.00
N LEU A 4 -16.69 -3.88 -3.96
CA LEU A 4 -15.46 -4.50 -4.46
C LEU A 4 -14.56 -3.58 -5.30
N ARG A 5 -15.11 -2.51 -5.88
CA ARG A 5 -14.32 -1.54 -6.67
C ARG A 5 -13.44 -0.61 -5.80
N SER A 6 -13.75 -0.53 -4.51
CA SER A 6 -13.00 0.26 -3.51
C SER A 6 -11.76 -0.46 -2.96
N LEU A 7 -11.63 -1.77 -3.17
CA LEU A 7 -10.59 -2.60 -2.56
C LEU A 7 -9.20 -2.48 -3.22
N LYS A 8 -9.12 -1.92 -4.44
CA LYS A 8 -7.81 -1.75 -5.14
C LYS A 8 -6.96 -0.59 -4.60
N ILE A 9 -7.55 0.30 -3.82
CA ILE A 9 -6.87 1.49 -3.29
C ILE A 9 -6.01 1.17 -2.05
N PRO A 10 -6.45 0.32 -1.10
CA PRO A 10 -5.71 0.08 0.13
C PRO A 10 -4.30 -0.48 -0.09
N GLY A 11 -4.16 -1.49 -0.96
CA GLY A 11 -2.87 -2.09 -1.25
C GLY A 11 -1.93 -1.12 -1.96
N MET A 12 -2.45 -0.37 -2.93
CA MET A 12 -1.69 0.66 -3.64
C MET A 12 -1.20 1.75 -2.68
N VAL A 13 -2.06 2.24 -1.79
CA VAL A 13 -1.70 3.25 -0.78
C VAL A 13 -0.66 2.70 0.18
N THR A 14 -0.85 1.48 0.69
CA THR A 14 0.09 0.84 1.62
C THR A 14 1.47 0.69 0.99
N GLY A 15 1.54 0.23 -0.27
CA GLY A 15 2.80 0.10 -1.01
C GLY A 15 3.49 1.44 -1.23
N PHE A 16 2.74 2.48 -1.59
CA PHE A 16 3.30 3.81 -1.79
C PHE A 16 3.84 4.42 -0.49
N VAL A 17 3.11 4.30 0.61
CA VAL A 17 3.53 4.77 1.93
C VAL A 17 4.85 4.13 2.36
N ALA A 18 5.06 2.84 2.08
CA ALA A 18 6.32 2.18 2.38
C ALA A 18 7.51 2.84 1.65
N GLY A 19 7.35 3.24 0.38
CA GLY A 19 8.37 3.99 -0.36
C GLY A 19 8.63 5.37 0.24
N VAL A 20 7.57 6.09 0.63
CA VAL A 20 7.69 7.40 1.31
C VAL A 20 8.44 7.27 2.62
N LEU A 21 8.19 6.22 3.40
CA LEU A 21 8.93 5.95 4.65
C LEU A 21 10.42 5.75 4.39
N VAL A 22 10.79 5.02 3.32
CA VAL A 22 12.21 4.83 2.96
C VAL A 22 12.85 6.16 2.54
N GLY A 23 12.15 6.99 1.76
CA GLY A 23 12.60 8.34 1.44
C GLY A 23 12.75 9.22 2.70
N GLY A 24 11.82 9.12 3.65
CA GLY A 24 11.89 9.80 4.94
C GLY A 24 13.10 9.36 5.77
N LEU A 25 13.41 8.06 5.81
CA LEU A 25 14.63 7.56 6.47
C LEU A 25 15.89 8.08 5.80
N ALA A 26 15.92 8.17 4.46
CA ALA A 26 17.04 8.77 3.76
C ALA A 26 17.20 10.27 4.10
N ALA A 27 16.09 11.00 4.28
CA ALA A 27 16.11 12.40 4.72
C ALA A 27 16.69 12.54 6.14
N VAL A 28 16.27 11.69 7.08
CA VAL A 28 16.82 11.66 8.45
C VAL A 28 18.32 11.32 8.44
N ALA A 29 18.77 10.46 7.51
CA ALA A 29 20.18 10.15 7.31
C ALA A 29 20.99 11.29 6.62
N GLY A 30 20.36 12.42 6.30
CA GLY A 30 21.03 13.59 5.69
C GLY A 30 21.31 13.42 4.20
N ALA A 31 20.59 12.55 3.50
CA ALA A 31 20.76 12.37 2.07
C ALA A 31 20.35 13.64 1.28
N PRO A 32 20.96 13.91 0.09
CA PRO A 32 20.55 15.00 -0.77
C PRO A 32 19.08 14.89 -1.20
N THR A 33 18.39 16.03 -1.37
CA THR A 33 16.94 16.07 -1.70
C THR A 33 16.60 15.24 -2.94
N GLY A 34 17.42 15.28 -4.00
CA GLY A 34 17.20 14.47 -5.19
C GLY A 34 17.22 12.97 -4.90
N TYR A 35 18.16 12.53 -4.06
CA TYR A 35 18.24 11.13 -3.64
C TYR A 35 17.01 10.71 -2.82
N ILE A 36 16.54 11.57 -1.91
CA ILE A 36 15.33 11.32 -1.10
C ILE A 36 14.11 11.11 -2.01
N ILE A 37 13.92 12.01 -2.99
CA ILE A 37 12.79 11.91 -3.92
C ILE A 37 12.86 10.65 -4.76
N VAL A 38 14.01 10.36 -5.37
CA VAL A 38 14.19 9.16 -6.20
C VAL A 38 14.06 7.89 -5.36
N SER A 39 14.53 7.89 -4.12
CA SER A 39 14.35 6.76 -3.20
C SER A 39 12.88 6.52 -2.85
N ALA A 40 12.14 7.59 -2.54
CA ALA A 40 10.73 7.49 -2.18
C ALA A 40 9.87 6.98 -3.35
N PHE A 41 10.01 7.59 -4.53
CA PHE A 41 9.21 7.23 -5.69
C PHE A 41 9.72 5.96 -6.38
N GLY A 42 11.03 5.76 -6.45
CA GLY A 42 11.65 4.59 -7.07
C GLY A 42 11.28 3.28 -6.38
N LEU A 43 11.01 3.31 -5.08
CA LEU A 43 10.47 2.18 -4.33
C LEU A 43 8.93 2.24 -4.23
N GLY A 44 8.39 3.42 -3.95
CA GLY A 44 6.95 3.59 -3.68
C GLY A 44 6.06 3.26 -4.87
N VAL A 45 6.46 3.64 -6.08
CA VAL A 45 5.66 3.34 -7.29
C VAL A 45 5.60 1.84 -7.59
N PRO A 46 6.73 1.10 -7.65
CA PRO A 46 6.67 -0.35 -7.81
C PRO A 46 5.88 -1.06 -6.71
N LEU A 47 6.08 -0.69 -5.44
CA LEU A 47 5.31 -1.28 -4.34
C LEU A 47 3.83 -0.94 -4.40
N ALA A 48 3.44 0.24 -4.87
CA ALA A 48 2.05 0.59 -5.11
C ALA A 48 1.41 -0.28 -6.20
N ILE A 49 2.14 -0.54 -7.29
CA ILE A 49 1.70 -1.44 -8.36
C ILE A 49 1.52 -2.86 -7.80
N PHE A 50 2.51 -3.37 -7.07
CA PHE A 50 2.39 -4.69 -6.44
C PHE A 50 1.27 -4.73 -5.41
N GLY A 51 1.04 -3.67 -4.64
CA GLY A 51 -0.11 -3.56 -3.74
C GLY A 51 -1.45 -3.65 -4.47
N ALA A 52 -1.59 -2.97 -5.61
CA ALA A 52 -2.79 -3.08 -6.45
C ALA A 52 -2.98 -4.48 -7.05
N ILE A 53 -1.88 -5.16 -7.44
CA ILE A 53 -1.91 -6.55 -7.91
C ILE A 53 -2.35 -7.48 -6.76
N TYR A 54 -1.84 -7.25 -5.55
CA TYR A 54 -2.26 -8.00 -4.36
C TYR A 54 -3.77 -7.90 -4.12
N ASP A 55 -4.32 -6.67 -4.16
CA ASP A 55 -5.77 -6.45 -4.03
C ASP A 55 -6.56 -7.16 -5.13
N ALA A 56 -6.05 -7.15 -6.37
CA ALA A 56 -6.67 -7.87 -7.47
C ALA A 56 -6.66 -9.40 -7.27
N LEU A 57 -5.61 -9.95 -6.66
CA LEU A 57 -5.51 -11.37 -6.32
C LEU A 57 -6.46 -11.76 -5.18
N LEU A 58 -6.65 -10.86 -4.20
CA LEU A 58 -7.66 -11.01 -3.16
C LEU A 58 -9.08 -11.02 -3.75
N ASP A 59 -9.41 -10.05 -4.62
CA ASP A 59 -10.70 -9.97 -5.30
C ASP A 59 -10.99 -11.20 -6.16
N ALA A 60 -9.96 -11.74 -6.80
CA ALA A 60 -10.05 -12.96 -7.59
C ALA A 60 -10.14 -14.25 -6.74
N GLY A 61 -10.07 -14.14 -5.40
CA GLY A 61 -10.08 -15.30 -4.49
C GLY A 61 -8.83 -16.18 -4.58
N ARG A 62 -7.75 -15.68 -5.21
CA ARG A 62 -6.48 -16.42 -5.36
C ARG A 62 -5.67 -16.42 -4.08
N ILE A 63 -5.80 -15.39 -3.26
CA ILE A 63 -5.14 -15.26 -1.96
C ILE A 63 -6.23 -15.14 -0.89
N PRO A 64 -6.20 -15.96 0.16
CA PRO A 64 -7.15 -15.85 1.26
C PRO A 64 -6.83 -14.61 2.11
N PHE A 65 -7.86 -13.81 2.39
CA PHE A 65 -7.74 -12.60 3.21
C PHE A 65 -7.24 -12.92 4.62
N GLY A 66 -6.35 -12.08 5.16
CA GLY A 66 -5.88 -12.15 6.56
C GLY A 66 -4.89 -13.27 6.87
N ARG A 67 -4.44 -14.06 5.90
CA ARG A 67 -3.42 -15.09 6.11
C ARG A 67 -2.01 -14.54 5.91
N ILE A 68 -1.18 -14.68 6.94
CA ILE A 68 0.21 -14.16 6.94
C ILE A 68 1.08 -14.87 5.90
N ALA A 69 1.01 -16.20 5.79
CA ALA A 69 1.91 -16.96 4.94
C ALA A 69 1.85 -16.59 3.44
N PRO A 70 0.66 -16.47 2.79
CA PRO A 70 0.59 -16.01 1.41
C PRO A 70 1.11 -14.59 1.21
N VAL A 71 0.87 -13.68 2.16
CA VAL A 71 1.31 -12.28 2.08
C VAL A 71 2.81 -12.18 2.26
N ALA A 72 3.38 -12.91 3.21
CA ALA A 72 4.82 -12.98 3.42
C ALA A 72 5.53 -13.55 2.20
N LEU A 73 5.00 -14.63 1.59
CA LEU A 73 5.54 -15.18 0.34
C LEU A 73 5.45 -14.17 -0.80
N TYR A 74 4.33 -13.45 -0.91
CA TYR A 74 4.17 -12.38 -1.89
C TYR A 74 5.22 -11.27 -1.68
N GLY A 75 5.48 -10.86 -0.43
CA GLY A 75 6.50 -9.89 -0.08
C GLY A 75 7.92 -10.35 -0.42
N ILE A 76 8.26 -11.63 -0.16
CA ILE A 76 9.55 -12.23 -0.53
C ILE A 76 9.81 -12.11 -2.04
N LEU A 77 8.77 -12.19 -2.87
CA LEU A 77 8.91 -12.12 -4.33
C LEU A 77 8.90 -10.69 -4.85
N THR A 78 7.99 -9.86 -4.37
CA THR A 78 7.74 -8.53 -4.93
C THR A 78 8.69 -7.46 -4.42
N PHE A 79 9.08 -7.53 -3.16
CA PHE A 79 9.97 -6.55 -2.56
C PHE A 79 11.37 -6.51 -3.17
N PRO A 80 12.05 -7.65 -3.42
CA PRO A 80 13.34 -7.65 -4.14
C PRO A 80 13.26 -7.02 -5.52
N ILE A 81 12.16 -7.26 -6.25
CA ILE A 81 11.95 -6.67 -7.57
C ILE A 81 11.79 -5.15 -7.47
N ALA A 82 10.98 -4.66 -6.52
CA ALA A 82 10.80 -3.23 -6.28
C ALA A 82 12.12 -2.56 -5.88
N ARG A 83 12.91 -3.22 -5.02
CA ARG A 83 14.24 -2.74 -4.61
C ARG A 83 15.24 -2.71 -5.77
N LEU A 84 15.21 -3.72 -6.63
CA LEU A 84 16.06 -3.74 -7.81
C LEU A 84 15.71 -2.58 -8.76
N ILE A 85 14.43 -2.30 -8.98
CA ILE A 85 13.98 -1.16 -9.80
C ILE A 85 14.48 0.15 -9.18
N GLN A 86 14.31 0.34 -7.88
CA GLN A 86 14.80 1.52 -7.18
C GLN A 86 16.32 1.69 -7.32
N GLU A 87 17.08 0.62 -7.16
CA GLU A 87 18.54 0.62 -7.26
C GLU A 87 19.02 0.99 -8.66
N LEU A 88 18.36 0.46 -9.68
CA LEU A 88 18.64 0.80 -11.08
C LEU A 88 18.35 2.28 -11.37
N LEU A 89 17.28 2.84 -10.81
CA LEU A 89 16.97 4.26 -10.95
C LEU A 89 18.01 5.14 -10.24
N LEU A 90 18.40 4.79 -9.02
CA LEU A 90 19.44 5.52 -8.28
C LEU A 90 20.80 5.46 -9.01
N THR A 91 21.17 4.29 -9.52
CA THR A 91 22.40 4.12 -10.30
C THR A 91 22.35 4.93 -11.60
N GLY A 92 21.23 4.89 -12.32
CA GLY A 92 21.08 5.61 -13.59
C GLY A 92 21.08 7.14 -13.46
N ILE A 93 20.54 7.67 -12.34
CA ILE A 93 20.42 9.12 -12.14
C ILE A 93 21.66 9.71 -11.46
N PHE A 94 22.22 9.01 -10.47
CA PHE A 94 23.31 9.55 -9.65
C PHE A 94 24.68 8.90 -9.92
N GLY A 95 24.73 7.87 -10.78
CA GLY A 95 25.97 7.11 -11.05
C GLY A 95 26.45 6.27 -9.86
N GLN A 96 25.67 6.19 -8.80
CA GLN A 96 26.02 5.51 -7.55
C GLN A 96 24.84 4.68 -7.06
N GLY A 97 24.74 3.44 -7.51
CA GLY A 97 23.94 2.42 -6.85
C GLY A 97 24.71 1.89 -5.64
N ILE A 98 24.25 2.21 -4.44
CA ILE A 98 25.01 1.91 -3.22
C ILE A 98 25.05 0.41 -2.93
N THR A 99 23.97 -0.30 -3.22
CA THR A 99 23.78 -1.66 -2.73
C THR A 99 24.32 -2.71 -3.71
N LEU A 100 24.10 -2.57 -5.01
CA LEU A 100 24.58 -3.53 -6.00
C LEU A 100 26.12 -3.49 -6.17
N GLN A 101 26.76 -2.35 -5.85
CA GLN A 101 28.22 -2.23 -5.89
C GLN A 101 28.90 -2.79 -4.65
N GLN A 102 28.19 -2.84 -3.52
CA GLN A 102 28.70 -3.39 -2.25
C GLN A 102 28.43 -4.89 -2.10
N GLU A 103 27.38 -5.41 -2.77
CA GLU A 103 27.04 -6.82 -2.75
C GLU A 103 27.94 -7.60 -3.70
N ALA A 104 28.45 -8.75 -3.25
CA ALA A 104 29.35 -9.59 -4.03
C ALA A 104 28.72 -10.13 -5.32
N ASN A 105 27.38 -10.23 -5.36
CA ASN A 105 26.62 -10.64 -6.54
C ASN A 105 25.11 -10.32 -6.38
N VAL A 106 24.40 -10.28 -7.52
CA VAL A 106 22.95 -10.02 -7.59
C VAL A 106 22.14 -11.04 -6.79
N LEU A 107 22.58 -12.29 -6.74
CA LEU A 107 21.89 -13.34 -5.97
C LEU A 107 21.88 -13.04 -4.48
N GLN A 108 23.00 -12.64 -3.94
CA GLN A 108 23.12 -12.25 -2.53
C GLN A 108 22.22 -11.06 -2.20
N PHE A 109 22.21 -10.04 -3.07
CA PHE A 109 21.27 -8.92 -2.98
C PHE A 109 19.80 -9.41 -2.94
N LEU A 110 19.39 -10.25 -3.89
CA LEU A 110 18.01 -10.75 -3.96
C LEU A 110 17.62 -11.57 -2.74
N VAL A 111 18.52 -12.42 -2.23
CA VAL A 111 18.29 -13.21 -1.01
C VAL A 111 18.09 -12.28 0.20
N TYR A 112 18.97 -11.29 0.38
CA TYR A 112 18.84 -10.32 1.46
C TYR A 112 17.54 -9.53 1.35
N GLN A 113 17.21 -9.03 0.17
CA GLN A 113 15.97 -8.31 -0.07
C GLN A 113 14.74 -9.21 0.09
N GLY A 114 14.84 -10.51 -0.17
CA GLY A 114 13.78 -11.49 0.09
C GLY A 114 13.47 -11.62 1.60
N ILE A 115 14.50 -11.65 2.44
CA ILE A 115 14.34 -11.65 3.90
C ILE A 115 13.65 -10.35 4.37
N MET A 116 14.08 -9.21 3.85
CA MET A 116 13.42 -7.92 4.12
C MET A 116 11.98 -7.90 3.62
N GLY A 117 11.72 -8.50 2.45
CA GLY A 117 10.40 -8.65 1.85
C GLY A 117 9.44 -9.50 2.68
N PHE A 118 9.95 -10.50 3.40
CA PHE A 118 9.15 -11.24 4.38
C PHE A 118 8.62 -10.32 5.48
N GLY A 119 9.49 -9.52 6.10
CA GLY A 119 9.08 -8.54 7.11
C GLY A 119 8.13 -7.47 6.54
N TYR A 120 8.43 -6.97 5.33
CA TYR A 120 7.55 -6.05 4.61
C TYR A 120 6.15 -6.65 4.39
N GLY A 121 6.04 -7.91 3.97
CA GLY A 121 4.77 -8.59 3.76
C GLY A 121 3.90 -8.61 5.01
N ILE A 122 4.50 -8.89 6.18
CA ILE A 122 3.79 -8.86 7.46
C ILE A 122 3.31 -7.44 7.80
N GLY A 123 4.19 -6.44 7.70
CA GLY A 123 3.85 -5.04 7.93
C GLY A 123 2.80 -4.52 6.95
N PHE A 124 2.90 -4.91 5.67
CA PHE A 124 1.91 -4.61 4.65
C PHE A 124 0.53 -5.14 5.04
N LEU A 125 0.43 -6.40 5.47
CA LEU A 125 -0.84 -7.00 5.90
C LEU A 125 -1.47 -6.23 7.06
N MET A 126 -0.66 -5.85 8.05
CA MET A 126 -1.15 -5.09 9.22
C MET A 126 -1.72 -3.74 8.81
N ILE A 127 -1.00 -2.96 8.00
CA ILE A 127 -1.44 -1.63 7.55
C ILE A 127 -2.64 -1.75 6.61
N HIS A 128 -2.59 -2.69 5.67
CA HIS A 128 -3.64 -2.95 4.70
C HIS A 128 -4.97 -3.31 5.38
N SER A 129 -4.96 -4.18 6.40
CA SER A 129 -6.15 -4.53 7.17
C SER A 129 -6.76 -3.34 7.91
N GLN A 130 -5.93 -2.47 8.49
CA GLN A 130 -6.39 -1.25 9.15
C GLN A 130 -7.05 -0.27 8.16
N ILE A 131 -6.48 -0.11 6.97
CA ILE A 131 -7.05 0.78 5.94
C ILE A 131 -8.43 0.26 5.49
N ILE A 132 -8.58 -1.05 5.29
CA ILE A 132 -9.87 -1.65 4.92
C ILE A 132 -10.90 -1.42 6.02
N GLU A 133 -10.55 -1.69 7.27
CA GLU A 133 -11.46 -1.53 8.41
C GLU A 133 -11.95 -0.08 8.55
N VAL A 134 -11.03 0.90 8.50
CA VAL A 134 -11.37 2.33 8.53
C VAL A 134 -12.25 2.74 7.35
N SER A 135 -11.98 2.19 6.17
CA SER A 135 -12.75 2.50 4.95
C SER A 135 -14.17 1.95 5.05
N ALA A 136 -14.34 0.73 5.54
CA ALA A 136 -15.64 0.11 5.77
C ALA A 136 -16.48 0.89 6.80
N TRP A 137 -15.84 1.33 7.88
CA TRP A 137 -16.51 2.12 8.93
C TRP A 137 -16.96 3.51 8.45
N ARG A 138 -16.15 4.16 7.59
CA ARG A 138 -16.54 5.44 6.94
C ARG A 138 -17.73 5.26 6.00
N ALA A 139 -17.76 4.17 5.23
CA ALA A 139 -18.87 3.85 4.35
C ALA A 139 -20.17 3.61 5.14
N TYR A 140 -20.10 2.86 6.23
CA TYR A 140 -21.24 2.63 7.13
C TYR A 140 -21.80 3.93 7.72
N ARG A 141 -20.92 4.80 8.25
CA ARG A 141 -21.36 6.10 8.79
C ARG A 141 -22.03 6.99 7.73
N LYS A 142 -21.55 6.93 6.50
CA LYS A 142 -22.15 7.71 5.42
C LYS A 142 -23.56 7.23 5.11
N GLN A 143 -23.77 5.92 5.04
CA GLN A 143 -25.11 5.34 4.84
C GLN A 143 -26.06 5.68 5.97
N ALA A 144 -25.62 5.57 7.23
CA ALA A 144 -26.44 5.92 8.39
C ALA A 144 -26.90 7.39 8.36
N ARG A 145 -26.02 8.31 7.95
CA ARG A 145 -26.41 9.74 7.80
C ARG A 145 -27.40 9.96 6.65
N GLU A 146 -27.22 9.28 5.54
CA GLU A 146 -28.15 9.37 4.39
C GLU A 146 -29.55 8.88 4.78
N GLU A 147 -29.65 7.80 5.58
CA GLU A 147 -30.91 7.27 6.11
C GLU A 147 -31.56 8.22 7.13
N GLU A 148 -30.77 8.88 8.00
CA GLU A 148 -31.27 9.91 8.93
C GLU A 148 -31.83 11.12 8.18
N ASP A 149 -31.12 11.64 7.18
CA ASP A 149 -31.53 12.78 6.34
C ASP A 149 -32.82 12.48 5.55
N GLU A 150 -32.98 11.26 5.02
CA GLU A 150 -34.17 10.82 4.34
C GLU A 150 -35.36 10.66 5.28
N GLY A 151 -35.15 10.15 6.48
CA GLY A 151 -36.14 10.02 7.55
C GLY A 151 -36.68 11.38 8.00
N GLU A 152 -35.81 12.37 8.17
CA GLU A 152 -36.19 13.73 8.55
C GLU A 152 -37.02 14.45 7.46
N LYS A 153 -36.65 14.28 6.18
CA LYS A 153 -37.40 14.83 5.04
C LYS A 153 -38.78 14.20 4.85
N GLY A 154 -38.98 12.97 5.30
CA GLY A 154 -40.26 12.27 5.24
C GLY A 154 -41.30 12.67 6.28
N GLN A 155 -40.92 13.37 7.36
CA GLN A 155 -41.79 13.73 8.48
C GLN A 155 -42.54 15.07 8.41
N PRO A 156 -42.19 16.10 7.61
CA PRO A 156 -42.76 17.45 7.78
C PRO A 156 -44.24 17.60 7.44
N GLN A 157 -44.86 16.68 6.71
CA GLN A 157 -46.24 16.89 6.22
C GLN A 157 -47.37 16.23 7.04
N ALA A 158 -47.02 15.40 8.00
CA ALA A 158 -48.04 14.73 8.80
C ALA A 158 -48.61 15.61 9.95
N ALA A 159 -47.83 16.58 10.42
CA ALA A 159 -48.24 17.47 11.51
C ALA A 159 -49.16 18.61 11.03
N GLU A 160 -49.01 19.12 9.79
CA GLU A 160 -49.74 20.25 9.26
C GLU A 160 -51.18 19.89 8.79
N LYS A 161 -51.47 18.62 8.56
CA LYS A 161 -52.82 18.16 8.17
C LYS A 161 -53.79 17.90 9.34
N ARG A 162 -53.33 18.09 10.60
CA ARG A 162 -54.15 17.87 11.80
C ARG A 162 -54.56 19.16 12.53
N ALA A 163 -54.21 20.34 12.04
CA ALA A 163 -54.66 21.64 12.48
C ALA A 163 -55.74 22.18 11.56
#